data_9b96d906412c0b9e4c56cabf8567f421
#
_entry.id   9b96d906412c0b9e4c56cabf8567f421
#
_cell.length_a   1.000
_cell.length_b   1.000
_cell.length_c   1.000
_cell.angle_alpha   90.00
_cell.angle_beta   90.00
_cell.angle_gamma   90.00
#
_symmetry.space_group_name_H-M   'P 1'
#
loop_
_entity.id
_entity.type
_entity.pdbx_description
1 polymer ?
#
loop_
_entity_poly.entity_id
_entity_poly.type
_entity_poly.pdbx_seq_one_letter_code
_entity_poly.pdbx_strand_id
1 'polypeptide(L)'
;MTSIARERFSEPPLPGSPLVNKYPVSTRPVRKQLDHSTHYPARFGATFFITICCEARVANQLCREDIAQVLFETGRCYHDTQKWYLKILLLMPDHLHMLVGIPGDANLSNLVRDFKPITAKIARIHWQRDFFDHRLRHDESEAEKFEYIRRNPLRAGLSRAEDEWPYVLFGESSGGSAETPAGD
;
A
#
# COMPACT_ATOMS: atom_id res chain seq x y z
N MET A 1 -2.43 -31.00 -47.44
CA MET A 1 -2.64 -29.52 -47.36
C MET A 1 -3.20 -29.20 -46.03
N THR A 2 -2.34 -28.91 -45.03
CA THR A 2 -2.70 -28.73 -43.63
C THR A 2 -2.68 -27.24 -43.32
N SER A 3 -3.85 -26.65 -43.05
CA SER A 3 -4.02 -25.25 -42.75
C SER A 3 -3.62 -24.99 -41.30
N ILE A 4 -2.57 -24.19 -41.07
CA ILE A 4 -2.12 -23.73 -39.77
C ILE A 4 -2.95 -22.51 -39.40
N ALA A 5 -3.83 -22.67 -38.41
CA ALA A 5 -4.58 -21.55 -37.81
C ALA A 5 -3.60 -20.63 -37.05
N ARG A 6 -3.50 -19.38 -37.50
CA ARG A 6 -2.78 -18.32 -36.76
C ARG A 6 -3.59 -17.93 -35.54
N GLU A 7 -3.09 -18.28 -34.36
CA GLU A 7 -3.52 -17.67 -33.08
C GLU A 7 -3.22 -16.17 -33.12
N ARG A 8 -4.26 -15.36 -33.01
CA ARG A 8 -4.14 -13.91 -32.81
C ARG A 8 -3.77 -13.68 -31.35
N PHE A 9 -2.54 -13.30 -31.15
CA PHE A 9 -2.13 -12.67 -29.88
C PHE A 9 -2.91 -11.37 -29.72
N SER A 10 -3.77 -11.31 -28.70
CA SER A 10 -4.44 -10.07 -28.31
C SER A 10 -3.40 -9.17 -27.65
N GLU A 11 -3.19 -7.98 -28.20
CA GLU A 11 -2.34 -6.97 -27.61
C GLU A 11 -2.81 -6.61 -26.19
N PRO A 12 -1.89 -6.37 -25.25
CA PRO A 12 -2.28 -5.90 -23.92
C PRO A 12 -2.92 -4.50 -24.04
N PRO A 13 -3.94 -4.19 -23.20
CA PRO A 13 -4.59 -2.89 -23.26
C PRO A 13 -3.58 -1.78 -22.92
N LEU A 14 -3.58 -0.73 -23.75
CA LEU A 14 -2.74 0.45 -23.59
C LEU A 14 -2.99 1.12 -22.22
N PRO A 15 -1.98 1.69 -21.56
CA PRO A 15 -2.16 2.46 -20.35
C PRO A 15 -3.05 3.67 -20.62
N GLY A 16 -4.22 3.73 -19.97
CA GLY A 16 -5.22 4.78 -20.15
C GLY A 16 -6.61 4.31 -20.55
N SER A 17 -6.80 3.03 -20.87
CA SER A 17 -8.14 2.48 -21.13
C SER A 17 -8.97 2.42 -19.84
N PRO A 18 -10.26 2.84 -19.83
CA PRO A 18 -11.09 2.74 -18.64
C PRO A 18 -11.26 1.28 -18.25
N LEU A 19 -10.83 0.94 -17.02
CA LEU A 19 -11.04 -0.37 -16.44
C LEU A 19 -12.54 -0.59 -16.23
N VAL A 20 -13.14 -1.48 -17.01
CA VAL A 20 -14.52 -1.88 -16.81
C VAL A 20 -14.63 -2.58 -15.47
N ASN A 21 -15.39 -2.00 -14.55
CA ASN A 21 -15.60 -2.55 -13.20
C ASN A 21 -16.36 -3.88 -13.29
N LYS A 22 -15.65 -5.00 -13.13
CA LYS A 22 -16.22 -6.35 -13.10
C LYS A 22 -16.89 -6.72 -11.77
N TYR A 23 -16.88 -5.81 -10.78
CA TYR A 23 -17.44 -6.11 -9.47
C TYR A 23 -18.70 -5.28 -9.21
N PRO A 24 -19.80 -5.90 -8.73
CA PRO A 24 -20.99 -5.17 -8.36
C PRO A 24 -20.69 -4.21 -7.23
N VAL A 25 -21.30 -3.02 -7.28
CA VAL A 25 -21.23 -2.02 -6.21
C VAL A 25 -21.82 -2.67 -4.95
N SER A 26 -20.95 -3.22 -4.12
CA SER A 26 -21.36 -3.71 -2.81
C SER A 26 -21.66 -2.50 -1.94
N THR A 27 -22.90 -2.41 -1.45
CA THR A 27 -23.28 -1.51 -0.37
C THR A 27 -22.42 -1.86 0.85
N ARG A 28 -21.38 -1.06 1.10
CA ARG A 28 -20.47 -1.32 2.23
C ARG A 28 -21.21 -1.15 3.53
N PRO A 29 -21.13 -2.11 4.47
CA PRO A 29 -21.63 -1.90 5.82
C PRO A 29 -20.88 -0.71 6.43
N VAL A 30 -21.64 0.17 7.12
CA VAL A 30 -21.07 1.29 7.88
C VAL A 30 -20.10 0.71 8.90
N ARG A 31 -18.84 1.06 8.79
CA ARG A 31 -17.77 0.51 9.62
C ARG A 31 -17.78 1.13 10.99
N LYS A 32 -17.77 0.29 12.01
CA LYS A 32 -17.51 0.71 13.37
C LYS A 32 -16.08 1.24 13.44
N GLN A 33 -15.93 2.52 13.75
CA GLN A 33 -14.64 3.15 13.94
C GLN A 33 -13.95 2.44 15.13
N LEU A 34 -12.74 1.92 14.90
CA LEU A 34 -11.97 1.32 15.98
C LEU A 34 -11.55 2.41 16.96
N ASP A 35 -11.74 2.16 18.25
CA ASP A 35 -11.27 3.05 19.31
C ASP A 35 -9.75 2.94 19.40
N HIS A 36 -9.05 3.98 18.90
CA HIS A 36 -7.59 4.06 18.94
C HIS A 36 -7.07 4.53 20.31
N SER A 37 -7.94 4.77 21.29
CA SER A 37 -7.57 5.27 22.62
C SER A 37 -7.08 4.18 23.59
N THR A 38 -7.17 2.90 23.22
CA THR A 38 -6.64 1.82 24.05
C THR A 38 -5.13 1.88 24.13
N HIS A 39 -4.63 2.42 25.22
CA HIS A 39 -3.21 2.43 25.59
C HIS A 39 -2.74 1.00 25.85
N TYR A 40 -1.97 0.47 24.89
CA TYR A 40 -1.10 -0.67 25.17
C TYR A 40 0.29 -0.17 25.62
N PRO A 41 1.01 -0.92 26.48
CA PRO A 41 2.30 -0.48 26.98
C PRO A 41 3.26 -0.12 25.84
N ALA A 42 3.79 1.08 25.88
CA ALA A 42 4.44 1.81 24.80
C ALA A 42 5.80 1.24 24.32
N ARG A 43 6.22 0.06 24.75
CA ARG A 43 7.54 -0.48 24.37
C ARG A 43 7.61 -1.15 23.01
N PHE A 44 6.46 -1.61 22.49
CA PHE A 44 6.39 -2.28 21.20
C PHE A 44 5.22 -1.67 20.43
N GLY A 45 5.51 -0.87 19.44
CA GLY A 45 4.51 -0.27 18.57
C GLY A 45 3.57 -1.34 17.99
N ALA A 46 2.38 -0.92 17.58
CA ALA A 46 1.42 -1.82 16.94
C ALA A 46 1.61 -1.77 15.41
N THR A 47 1.48 -2.92 14.76
CA THR A 47 1.46 -3.00 13.29
C THR A 47 0.03 -2.81 12.78
N PHE A 48 -0.12 -1.96 11.76
CA PHE A 48 -1.39 -1.67 11.12
C PHE A 48 -1.33 -1.96 9.63
N PHE A 49 -2.37 -2.63 9.13
CA PHE A 49 -2.70 -2.66 7.73
C PHE A 49 -3.62 -1.47 7.42
N ILE A 50 -3.25 -0.63 6.45
CA ILE A 50 -3.95 0.61 6.11
C ILE A 50 -4.33 0.59 4.64
N THR A 51 -5.53 1.10 4.32
CA THR A 51 -5.94 1.39 2.95
C THR A 51 -6.45 2.81 2.85
N ILE A 52 -5.87 3.61 1.97
CA ILE A 52 -6.31 4.97 1.66
C ILE A 52 -6.80 5.00 0.21
N CYS A 53 -8.04 5.44 0.01
CA CYS A 53 -8.68 5.47 -1.30
C CYS A 53 -8.74 6.89 -1.87
N CYS A 54 -8.63 7.01 -3.20
CA CYS A 54 -8.97 8.23 -3.92
C CYS A 54 -10.49 8.42 -3.97
N GLU A 55 -10.96 9.67 -4.11
CA GLU A 55 -12.37 9.98 -4.30
C GLU A 55 -12.92 9.38 -5.59
N ALA A 56 -12.24 9.64 -6.72
CA ALA A 56 -12.60 9.02 -7.99
C ALA A 56 -12.09 7.58 -8.01
N ARG A 57 -13.03 6.63 -7.97
CA ARG A 57 -12.73 5.21 -8.10
C ARG A 57 -12.61 4.84 -9.57
N VAL A 58 -11.86 3.75 -9.84
CA VAL A 58 -11.66 3.19 -11.20
C VAL A 58 -10.75 4.04 -12.11
N ALA A 59 -10.33 5.24 -11.68
CA ALA A 59 -9.37 6.05 -12.42
C ALA A 59 -7.95 5.77 -11.94
N ASN A 60 -7.00 5.66 -12.87
CA ASN A 60 -5.59 5.54 -12.50
C ASN A 60 -5.04 6.90 -12.06
N GLN A 61 -5.07 7.16 -10.76
CA GLN A 61 -4.51 8.36 -10.16
C GLN A 61 -3.12 8.12 -9.56
N LEU A 62 -2.86 6.94 -9.01
CA LEU A 62 -1.65 6.70 -8.20
C LEU A 62 -0.55 5.97 -8.95
N CYS A 63 -0.87 5.11 -9.93
CA CYS A 63 0.10 4.35 -10.69
C CYS A 63 0.62 5.15 -11.88
N ARG A 64 1.27 6.27 -11.57
CA ARG A 64 2.00 7.16 -12.46
C ARG A 64 3.32 7.48 -11.78
N GLU A 65 4.40 7.54 -12.52
CA GLU A 65 5.74 7.68 -11.97
C GLU A 65 5.90 8.94 -11.10
N ASP A 66 5.43 10.09 -11.60
CA ASP A 66 5.45 11.38 -10.90
C ASP A 66 4.69 11.35 -9.57
N ILE A 67 3.54 10.69 -9.54
CA ILE A 67 2.70 10.54 -8.35
C ILE A 67 3.29 9.52 -7.38
N ALA A 68 3.73 8.38 -7.91
CA ALA A 68 4.31 7.30 -7.12
C ALA A 68 5.57 7.77 -6.39
N GLN A 69 6.42 8.54 -7.06
CA GLN A 69 7.61 9.12 -6.44
C GLN A 69 7.27 9.96 -5.22
N VAL A 70 6.29 10.88 -5.33
CA VAL A 70 5.86 11.73 -4.20
C VAL A 70 5.36 10.89 -3.02
N LEU A 71 4.58 9.85 -3.29
CA LEU A 71 4.04 8.96 -2.26
C LEU A 71 5.15 8.16 -1.58
N PHE A 72 6.09 7.64 -2.35
CA PHE A 72 7.22 6.87 -1.83
C PHE A 72 8.19 7.74 -1.04
N GLU A 73 8.53 8.93 -1.51
CA GLU A 73 9.38 9.88 -0.79
C GLU A 73 8.73 10.32 0.52
N THR A 74 7.43 10.61 0.51
CA THR A 74 6.70 10.95 1.74
C THR A 74 6.69 9.75 2.69
N GLY A 75 6.46 8.55 2.17
CA GLY A 75 6.49 7.31 2.95
C GLY A 75 7.84 7.06 3.61
N ARG A 76 8.95 7.24 2.86
CA ARG A 76 10.33 7.16 3.40
C ARG A 76 10.59 8.23 4.44
N CYS A 77 10.24 9.48 4.17
CA CYS A 77 10.43 10.57 5.11
C CYS A 77 9.77 10.29 6.47
N TYR A 78 8.57 9.72 6.48
CA TYR A 78 7.92 9.30 7.71
C TYR A 78 8.63 8.13 8.39
N HIS A 79 9.22 7.22 7.62
CA HIS A 79 10.04 6.13 8.14
C HIS A 79 11.32 6.67 8.79
N ASP A 80 12.08 7.49 8.06
CA ASP A 80 13.37 8.04 8.48
C ASP A 80 13.23 8.97 9.71
N THR A 81 12.11 9.69 9.80
CA THR A 81 11.76 10.53 10.94
C THR A 81 11.06 9.78 12.06
N GLN A 82 11.00 8.45 12.00
CA GLN A 82 10.43 7.56 13.01
C GLN A 82 8.96 7.84 13.36
N LYS A 83 8.21 8.48 12.47
CA LYS A 83 6.78 8.68 12.62
C LYS A 83 6.02 7.36 12.47
N TRP A 84 6.52 6.49 11.59
CA TRP A 84 6.13 5.09 11.46
C TRP A 84 7.31 4.21 11.01
N TYR A 85 7.15 2.90 11.12
CA TYR A 85 8.09 1.93 10.58
C TYR A 85 7.45 1.26 9.36
N LEU A 86 7.78 1.76 8.17
CA LEU A 86 7.25 1.23 6.92
C LEU A 86 7.76 -0.19 6.68
N LYS A 87 6.87 -1.11 6.34
CA LYS A 87 7.19 -2.47 5.90
C LYS A 87 6.94 -2.64 4.41
N ILE A 88 5.79 -2.19 3.94
CA ILE A 88 5.43 -2.12 2.53
C ILE A 88 4.43 -1.00 2.29
N LEU A 89 4.60 -0.26 1.20
CA LEU A 89 3.64 0.67 0.62
C LEU A 89 3.41 0.27 -0.83
N LEU A 90 2.21 -0.13 -1.17
CA LEU A 90 1.83 -0.57 -2.50
C LEU A 90 0.73 0.35 -3.05
N LEU A 91 0.95 0.86 -4.27
CA LEU A 91 -0.02 1.67 -4.97
C LEU A 91 -0.83 0.81 -5.93
N MET A 92 -2.13 0.96 -5.85
CA MET A 92 -3.11 0.51 -6.82
C MET A 92 -3.64 1.73 -7.59
N PRO A 93 -4.28 1.58 -8.75
CA PRO A 93 -4.69 2.73 -9.55
C PRO A 93 -5.46 3.83 -8.80
N ASP A 94 -6.33 3.47 -7.87
CA ASP A 94 -7.23 4.37 -7.16
C ASP A 94 -7.17 4.27 -5.63
N HIS A 95 -6.21 3.56 -5.10
CA HIS A 95 -5.97 3.43 -3.66
C HIS A 95 -4.56 2.92 -3.37
N LEU A 96 -4.13 3.06 -2.14
CA LEU A 96 -2.89 2.47 -1.67
C LEU A 96 -3.13 1.53 -0.49
N HIS A 97 -2.24 0.58 -0.33
CA HIS A 97 -2.12 -0.28 0.85
C HIS A 97 -0.80 -0.04 1.53
N MET A 98 -0.81 -0.02 2.86
CA MET A 98 0.41 0.03 3.67
C MET A 98 0.36 -0.99 4.79
N LEU A 99 1.52 -1.53 5.13
CA LEU A 99 1.78 -2.22 6.38
C LEU A 99 2.84 -1.42 7.13
N VAL A 100 2.48 -0.89 8.29
CA VAL A 100 3.33 0.02 9.06
C VAL A 100 3.29 -0.30 10.54
N GLY A 101 4.44 -0.26 11.18
CA GLY A 101 4.53 -0.21 12.64
C GLY A 101 4.35 1.24 13.12
N ILE A 102 3.51 1.45 14.13
CA ILE A 102 3.27 2.77 14.72
C ILE A 102 3.87 2.78 16.13
N PRO A 103 4.77 3.74 16.45
CA PRO A 103 5.29 3.92 17.81
C PRO A 103 4.16 4.03 18.82
N GLY A 104 4.40 3.55 20.06
CA GLY A 104 3.35 3.47 21.06
C GLY A 104 2.81 4.80 21.57
N ASP A 105 3.57 5.89 21.37
CA ASP A 105 3.23 7.28 21.70
C ASP A 105 2.59 8.03 20.53
N ALA A 106 2.57 7.43 19.33
CA ALA A 106 2.01 8.04 18.14
C ALA A 106 0.56 7.63 17.90
N ASN A 107 -0.22 8.55 17.33
CA ASN A 107 -1.61 8.31 16.93
C ASN A 107 -1.72 8.13 15.43
N LEU A 108 -2.13 6.94 14.99
CA LEU A 108 -2.29 6.58 13.57
C LEU A 108 -3.18 7.57 12.82
N SER A 109 -4.32 7.95 13.40
CA SER A 109 -5.26 8.86 12.73
C SER A 109 -4.65 10.23 12.46
N ASN A 110 -3.81 10.72 13.37
CA ASN A 110 -3.07 11.97 13.16
C ASN A 110 -2.03 11.83 12.05
N LEU A 111 -1.28 10.74 12.03
CA LEU A 111 -0.27 10.48 10.99
C LEU A 111 -0.90 10.41 9.59
N VAL A 112 -2.02 9.69 9.45
CA VAL A 112 -2.73 9.62 8.16
C VAL A 112 -3.37 10.95 7.80
N ARG A 113 -3.93 11.69 8.79
CA ARG A 113 -4.47 13.04 8.57
C ARG A 113 -3.42 14.03 8.08
N ASP A 114 -2.17 13.89 8.50
CA ASP A 114 -1.08 14.75 8.05
C ASP A 114 -0.49 14.28 6.71
N PHE A 115 -0.40 12.98 6.48
CA PHE A 115 0.09 12.39 5.24
C PHE A 115 -0.78 12.75 4.02
N LYS A 116 -2.11 12.68 4.17
CA LYS A 116 -3.04 12.93 3.06
C LYS A 116 -2.97 14.35 2.50
N PRO A 117 -3.03 15.44 3.29
CA PRO A 117 -2.90 16.80 2.77
C PRO A 117 -1.54 17.10 2.14
N ILE A 118 -0.46 16.53 2.68
CA ILE A 118 0.89 16.69 2.12
C ILE A 118 0.92 16.12 0.70
N THR A 119 0.53 14.86 0.55
CA THR A 119 0.53 14.18 -0.74
C THR A 119 -0.51 14.76 -1.70
N ALA A 120 -1.69 15.15 -1.20
CA ALA A 120 -2.71 15.82 -2.00
C ALA A 120 -2.20 17.13 -2.59
N LYS A 121 -1.49 17.94 -1.79
CA LYS A 121 -0.96 19.24 -2.24
C LYS A 121 0.13 19.08 -3.30
N ILE A 122 1.07 18.14 -3.10
CA ILE A 122 2.22 17.98 -3.98
C ILE A 122 1.83 17.24 -5.27
N ALA A 123 1.10 16.13 -5.14
CA ALA A 123 0.76 15.24 -6.26
C ALA A 123 -0.64 15.46 -6.82
N ARG A 124 -1.40 16.45 -6.31
CA ARG A 124 -2.78 16.79 -6.73
C ARG A 124 -3.72 15.58 -6.64
N ILE A 125 -3.58 14.79 -5.59
CA ILE A 125 -4.42 13.63 -5.33
C ILE A 125 -5.66 14.06 -4.56
N HIS A 126 -6.83 13.57 -4.95
CA HIS A 126 -8.08 13.75 -4.24
C HIS A 126 -8.39 12.49 -3.41
N TRP A 127 -8.02 12.53 -2.13
CA TRP A 127 -8.26 11.43 -1.19
C TRP A 127 -9.69 11.45 -0.66
N GLN A 128 -10.32 10.27 -0.52
CA GLN A 128 -11.54 10.13 0.27
C GLN A 128 -11.29 10.64 1.70
N ARG A 129 -12.33 11.18 2.34
CA ARG A 129 -12.25 11.72 3.70
C ARG A 129 -11.67 10.69 4.69
N ASP A 130 -12.22 9.50 4.67
CA ASP A 130 -11.86 8.43 5.61
C ASP A 130 -10.77 7.51 5.04
N PHE A 131 -10.24 6.64 5.87
CA PHE A 131 -9.35 5.56 5.48
C PHE A 131 -9.75 4.28 6.22
N PHE A 132 -9.28 3.15 5.75
CA PHE A 132 -9.43 1.90 6.44
C PHE A 132 -8.14 1.56 7.17
N ASP A 133 -8.25 1.10 8.40
CA ASP A 133 -7.16 0.49 9.13
C ASP A 133 -7.60 -0.79 9.83
N HIS A 134 -6.65 -1.68 10.01
CA HIS A 134 -6.77 -2.87 10.81
C HIS A 134 -5.48 -3.05 11.60
N ARG A 135 -5.58 -3.00 12.92
CA ARG A 135 -4.48 -3.32 13.80
C ARG A 135 -4.27 -4.83 13.82
N LEU A 136 -3.06 -5.29 13.52
CA LEU A 136 -2.74 -6.71 13.62
C LEU A 136 -2.80 -7.14 15.09
N ARG A 137 -3.50 -8.26 15.32
CA ARG A 137 -3.56 -8.89 16.63
C ARG A 137 -2.32 -9.76 16.84
N HIS A 138 -2.12 -10.20 18.06
CA HIS A 138 -0.96 -11.03 18.42
C HIS A 138 -0.89 -12.37 17.67
N ASP A 139 -2.04 -12.90 17.28
CA ASP A 139 -2.22 -14.17 16.55
C ASP A 139 -2.22 -14.01 15.01
N GLU A 140 -2.20 -12.76 14.51
CA GLU A 140 -2.18 -12.48 13.07
C GLU A 140 -0.74 -12.36 12.56
N SER A 141 -0.44 -13.12 11.50
CA SER A 141 0.87 -13.11 10.87
C SER A 141 1.10 -11.81 10.07
N GLU A 142 2.13 -11.09 10.46
CA GLU A 142 2.60 -9.93 9.70
C GLU A 142 3.07 -10.33 8.30
N ALA A 143 3.76 -11.48 8.19
CA ALA A 143 4.23 -12.00 6.92
C ALA A 143 3.08 -12.33 5.96
N GLU A 144 2.00 -12.94 6.46
CA GLU A 144 0.81 -13.20 5.65
C GLU A 144 0.15 -11.92 5.16
N LYS A 145 0.12 -10.88 5.99
CA LYS A 145 -0.45 -9.59 5.62
C LYS A 145 0.43 -8.85 4.61
N PHE A 146 1.74 -8.96 4.75
CA PHE A 146 2.71 -8.44 3.79
C PHE A 146 2.52 -9.10 2.41
N GLU A 147 2.45 -10.43 2.36
CA GLU A 147 2.20 -11.18 1.13
C GLU A 147 0.81 -10.87 0.54
N TYR A 148 -0.20 -10.71 1.38
CA TYR A 148 -1.52 -10.29 0.92
C TYR A 148 -1.46 -8.94 0.18
N ILE A 149 -0.71 -7.97 0.69
CA ILE A 149 -0.53 -6.66 0.04
C ILE A 149 0.22 -6.84 -1.28
N ARG A 150 1.34 -7.55 -1.28
CA ARG A 150 2.19 -7.77 -2.45
C ARG A 150 1.43 -8.42 -3.62
N ARG A 151 0.51 -9.32 -3.32
CA ARG A 151 -0.31 -10.03 -4.30
C ARG A 151 -1.52 -9.25 -4.82
N ASN A 152 -1.82 -8.08 -4.30
CA ASN A 152 -3.00 -7.32 -4.76
C ASN A 152 -3.01 -7.01 -6.26
N PRO A 153 -1.90 -6.57 -6.89
CA PRO A 153 -1.88 -6.30 -8.33
C PRO A 153 -2.16 -7.54 -9.17
N LEU A 154 -1.56 -8.68 -8.81
CA LEU A 154 -1.80 -9.96 -9.49
C LEU A 154 -3.27 -10.39 -9.35
N ARG A 155 -3.83 -10.31 -8.15
CA ARG A 155 -5.25 -10.65 -7.88
C ARG A 155 -6.22 -9.72 -8.59
N ALA A 156 -5.83 -8.48 -8.83
CA ALA A 156 -6.61 -7.50 -9.60
C ALA A 156 -6.41 -7.63 -11.12
N GLY A 157 -5.53 -8.53 -11.58
CA GLY A 157 -5.21 -8.72 -12.99
C GLY A 157 -4.43 -7.56 -13.60
N LEU A 158 -3.71 -6.79 -12.78
CA LEU A 158 -2.90 -5.65 -13.19
C LEU A 158 -1.44 -6.02 -13.51
N SER A 159 -0.97 -7.16 -13.00
CA SER A 159 0.33 -7.75 -13.33
C SER A 159 0.18 -9.23 -13.61
N ARG A 160 1.18 -9.84 -14.26
CA ARG A 160 1.22 -11.28 -14.55
C ARG A 160 1.98 -12.07 -13.51
N ALA A 161 2.92 -11.41 -12.83
CA ALA A 161 3.70 -11.97 -11.73
C ALA A 161 3.79 -10.98 -10.57
N GLU A 162 4.12 -11.49 -9.38
CA GLU A 162 4.17 -10.70 -8.15
C GLU A 162 5.25 -9.62 -8.19
N ASP A 163 6.38 -9.89 -8.84
CA ASP A 163 7.55 -9.00 -8.89
C ASP A 163 7.54 -8.03 -10.08
N GLU A 164 6.52 -8.11 -10.94
CA GLU A 164 6.38 -7.22 -12.09
C GLU A 164 5.70 -5.88 -11.78
N TRP A 165 5.14 -5.71 -10.57
CA TRP A 165 4.43 -4.49 -10.21
C TRP A 165 5.40 -3.39 -9.76
N PRO A 166 5.58 -2.30 -10.56
CA PRO A 166 6.60 -1.30 -10.26
C PRO A 166 6.22 -0.32 -9.14
N TYR A 167 4.94 -0.27 -8.76
CA TYR A 167 4.42 0.71 -7.82
C TYR A 167 4.39 0.15 -6.38
N VAL A 168 5.54 -0.32 -5.93
CA VAL A 168 5.74 -0.84 -4.58
C VAL A 168 7.02 -0.27 -3.97
N LEU A 169 6.94 0.10 -2.69
CA LEU A 169 8.07 0.49 -1.87
C LEU A 169 8.15 -0.47 -0.68
N PHE A 170 9.28 -1.11 -0.52
CA PHE A 170 9.60 -1.91 0.65
C PHE A 170 10.30 -1.03 1.69
N GLY A 171 9.93 -1.20 2.96
CA GLY A 171 10.70 -0.66 4.07
C GLY A 171 12.05 -1.35 4.16
N GLU A 172 13.10 -0.59 4.42
CA GLU A 172 14.41 -1.19 4.69
C GLU A 172 14.30 -1.98 5.99
N SER A 173 14.65 -3.27 5.95
CA SER A 173 14.97 -4.00 7.16
C SER A 173 16.17 -3.28 7.76
N SER A 174 16.07 -2.77 8.98
CA SER A 174 17.24 -2.33 9.75
C SER A 174 18.16 -3.56 9.87
N GLY A 175 19.00 -3.71 8.86
CA GLY A 175 19.97 -4.77 8.76
C GLY A 175 20.92 -4.63 9.93
N GLY A 176 20.87 -5.63 10.81
CA GLY A 176 21.93 -5.85 11.77
C GLY A 176 23.25 -5.82 11.01
N SER A 177 24.15 -4.95 11.46
CA SER A 177 25.52 -4.88 11.01
C SER A 177 26.07 -6.31 10.92
N ALA A 178 26.44 -6.74 9.73
CA ALA A 178 27.24 -7.93 9.57
C ALA A 178 28.55 -7.67 10.33
N GLU A 179 28.70 -8.27 11.49
CA GLU A 179 30.00 -8.43 12.14
C GLU A 179 30.90 -9.16 11.14
N THR A 180 31.84 -8.43 10.60
CA THR A 180 32.99 -9.01 9.91
C THR A 180 33.76 -9.79 10.95
N PRO A 181 33.95 -11.11 10.84
CA PRO A 181 34.83 -11.82 11.75
C PRO A 181 36.26 -11.29 11.51
N ALA A 182 36.85 -10.72 12.54
CA ALA A 182 38.27 -10.44 12.58
C ALA A 182 38.99 -11.78 12.43
N GLY A 183 39.71 -11.96 11.32
CA GLY A 183 40.63 -13.04 11.15
C GLY A 183 41.89 -12.79 11.99
N ASP A 184 42.26 -13.78 12.77
CA ASP A 184 43.60 -13.95 13.33
C ASP A 184 44.61 -14.33 12.23
#